data_efa292d9b51678987caaa962c239f70b
#
_entry.id   efa292d9b51678987caaa962c239f70b
#
_cell.length_a   1.000
_cell.length_b   1.000
_cell.length_c   1.000
_cell.angle_alpha   90.00
_cell.angle_beta   90.00
_cell.angle_gamma   90.00
#
_symmetry.space_group_name_H-M   'P 1'
#
loop_
_entity.id
_entity.type
_entity.pdbx_description
1 polymer ?
#
loop_
_entity_poly.entity_id
_entity_poly.type
_entity_poly.pdbx_seq_one_letter_code
_entity_poly.pdbx_strand_id
1 'polypeptide(L)'
;NWSETTTDIKADYRNLQYRSYTFVVKSIGQSQEWSEPFEYRFTILPPWWHTWWARALYGVLVILSIWLLVKMQTKRLKERQKELESEVDNATSEIREQKEQIEEVHKEITDSIDYAERIQFSFLATKEMLNENLGEHFVFFRPQAVVSGDFYWADKLSNGDFAVVNADSTGHGVPGAIMSILNIAAIESAIEQGLTNPAEIFNESRKRIIERLKKDGSEHGGQDGMDASIVCFNADKSKMSYTAAQNPIWVIRNGELIAIKPEKMPVGKHDHDHVPFNGGEFDLQKGDQVYTLTDGFQDQFGGPKGKKFMIKKMREYVLSISHLSMQEQYQKLDEVFSNWK
;
A
#
# COMPACT_ATOMS: atom_id res chain seq x y z
N ASN A 1 -75.28 -56.27 32.29
CA ASN A 1 -75.85 -57.35 31.51
C ASN A 1 -75.53 -58.65 32.22
N TRP A 2 -76.49 -59.53 32.26
CA TRP A 2 -76.27 -60.89 32.72
C TRP A 2 -75.59 -61.71 31.65
N SER A 3 -74.63 -62.60 32.02
CA SER A 3 -74.09 -63.61 31.16
C SER A 3 -75.16 -64.69 30.85
N GLU A 4 -74.92 -65.49 29.83
CA GLU A 4 -75.70 -66.66 29.59
C GLU A 4 -75.57 -67.63 30.79
N THR A 5 -76.60 -68.46 31.02
CA THR A 5 -76.58 -69.43 32.11
C THR A 5 -75.54 -70.51 31.81
N THR A 6 -74.62 -70.75 32.72
CA THR A 6 -73.56 -71.72 32.59
C THR A 6 -73.44 -72.61 33.83
N THR A 7 -72.94 -73.76 33.66
CA THR A 7 -72.58 -74.66 34.74
C THR A 7 -71.14 -74.44 35.23
N ASP A 8 -70.40 -73.54 34.58
CA ASP A 8 -69.04 -73.20 34.96
C ASP A 8 -69.02 -72.49 36.30
N ILE A 9 -68.15 -72.93 37.17
CA ILE A 9 -67.91 -72.32 38.49
C ILE A 9 -66.89 -71.18 38.49
N LYS A 10 -66.40 -70.82 37.30
CA LYS A 10 -65.42 -69.79 37.11
C LYS A 10 -65.87 -68.73 36.08
N ALA A 11 -65.70 -67.44 36.39
CA ALA A 11 -65.83 -66.35 35.44
C ALA A 11 -64.49 -65.62 35.31
N ASP A 12 -63.97 -65.47 34.07
CA ASP A 12 -62.69 -64.82 33.78
C ASP A 12 -62.99 -63.50 33.12
N TYR A 13 -62.60 -62.43 33.81
CA TYR A 13 -62.75 -61.04 33.27
C TYR A 13 -61.34 -60.45 33.08
N ARG A 14 -60.98 -60.29 31.81
CA ARG A 14 -59.68 -59.74 31.39
C ARG A 14 -59.78 -58.23 31.11
N ASN A 15 -58.69 -57.49 31.36
CA ASN A 15 -58.54 -56.04 31.01
C ASN A 15 -59.55 -55.13 31.75
N LEU A 16 -59.92 -55.43 32.99
CA LEU A 16 -60.72 -54.53 33.77
C LEU A 16 -60.00 -53.21 34.04
N GLN A 17 -60.68 -52.12 33.83
CA GLN A 17 -60.15 -50.74 34.12
C GLN A 17 -60.03 -50.51 35.67
N TYR A 18 -59.19 -49.57 36.05
CA TYR A 18 -59.01 -49.19 37.48
C TYR A 18 -60.28 -48.46 37.99
N ARG A 19 -61.22 -49.24 38.61
CA ARG A 19 -62.45 -48.77 39.23
C ARG A 19 -63.02 -49.87 40.11
N SER A 20 -64.10 -49.47 40.84
CA SER A 20 -64.85 -50.46 41.63
C SER A 20 -65.85 -51.24 40.78
N TYR A 21 -65.90 -52.53 41.03
CA TYR A 21 -66.75 -53.41 40.35
C TYR A 21 -67.60 -54.14 41.39
N THR A 22 -68.86 -54.49 41.02
CA THR A 22 -69.74 -55.40 41.80
C THR A 22 -70.00 -56.61 40.94
N PHE A 23 -69.51 -57.69 41.37
CA PHE A 23 -69.77 -59.03 40.77
C PHE A 23 -71.04 -59.54 41.38
N VAL A 24 -72.05 -59.84 40.55
CA VAL A 24 -73.39 -60.32 41.01
C VAL A 24 -73.63 -61.71 40.43
N VAL A 25 -73.91 -62.63 41.29
CA VAL A 25 -74.17 -64.04 40.93
C VAL A 25 -75.53 -64.44 41.39
N LYS A 26 -76.27 -65.19 40.55
CA LYS A 26 -77.47 -65.84 40.84
C LYS A 26 -77.38 -67.31 40.44
N SER A 27 -77.94 -68.23 41.17
CA SER A 27 -78.03 -69.66 40.83
C SER A 27 -79.48 -70.06 40.66
N ILE A 28 -79.70 -71.01 39.80
CA ILE A 28 -81.00 -71.58 39.60
C ILE A 28 -80.85 -73.08 39.95
N GLY A 29 -81.73 -73.58 40.85
CA GLY A 29 -81.73 -74.97 41.26
C GLY A 29 -82.74 -75.79 40.48
N GLN A 30 -82.97 -77.08 40.93
CA GLN A 30 -83.93 -77.99 40.31
C GLN A 30 -85.39 -77.49 40.39
N SER A 31 -85.71 -76.58 41.30
CA SER A 31 -87.01 -75.96 41.42
C SER A 31 -87.30 -74.87 40.35
N GLN A 32 -86.33 -74.58 39.46
CA GLN A 32 -86.38 -73.53 38.42
C GLN A 32 -86.60 -72.12 39.00
N GLU A 33 -86.44 -71.90 40.27
CA GLU A 33 -86.44 -70.58 40.89
C GLU A 33 -85.02 -70.05 41.04
N TRP A 34 -84.85 -68.72 40.71
CA TRP A 34 -83.58 -68.03 40.90
C TRP A 34 -83.33 -67.71 42.37
N SER A 35 -82.10 -67.92 42.82
CA SER A 35 -81.66 -67.47 44.15
C SER A 35 -81.61 -65.96 44.24
N GLU A 36 -81.67 -65.47 45.45
CA GLU A 36 -81.30 -64.04 45.68
C GLU A 36 -79.94 -63.78 45.16
N PRO A 37 -79.69 -62.54 44.56
CA PRO A 37 -78.39 -62.21 44.02
C PRO A 37 -77.37 -62.09 45.14
N PHE A 38 -76.25 -62.77 44.93
CA PHE A 38 -75.07 -62.62 45.76
C PHE A 38 -74.17 -61.54 45.12
N GLU A 39 -73.83 -60.45 45.85
CA GLU A 39 -73.01 -59.32 45.38
C GLU A 39 -71.64 -59.43 46.06
N TYR A 40 -70.57 -59.40 45.22
CA TYR A 40 -69.21 -59.30 45.68
C TYR A 40 -68.58 -58.04 45.11
N ARG A 41 -68.21 -57.04 45.95
CA ARG A 41 -67.62 -55.80 45.58
C ARG A 41 -66.13 -55.85 45.71
N PHE A 42 -65.44 -55.50 44.68
CA PHE A 42 -63.98 -55.32 44.69
C PHE A 42 -63.52 -54.08 43.91
N THR A 43 -62.33 -53.54 44.20
CA THR A 43 -61.80 -52.35 43.55
C THR A 43 -60.39 -52.63 43.01
N ILE A 44 -60.21 -52.38 41.73
CA ILE A 44 -58.90 -52.46 41.10
C ILE A 44 -58.26 -51.10 41.24
N LEU A 45 -57.20 -51.00 42.05
CA LEU A 45 -56.45 -49.76 42.25
C LEU A 45 -55.42 -49.54 41.15
N PRO A 46 -55.22 -48.27 40.71
CA PRO A 46 -54.15 -47.98 39.76
C PRO A 46 -52.77 -48.22 40.40
N PRO A 47 -51.77 -48.66 39.65
CA PRO A 47 -50.42 -48.77 40.17
C PRO A 47 -49.93 -47.41 40.71
N TRP A 48 -49.00 -47.42 41.66
CA TRP A 48 -48.52 -46.25 42.37
C TRP A 48 -47.98 -45.13 41.44
N TRP A 49 -47.39 -45.50 40.27
CA TRP A 49 -46.87 -44.55 39.29
C TRP A 49 -47.96 -43.79 38.51
N HIS A 50 -49.22 -44.17 38.57
CA HIS A 50 -50.36 -43.48 38.02
C HIS A 50 -51.13 -42.61 39.02
N THR A 51 -50.66 -42.61 40.28
CA THR A 51 -51.26 -41.81 41.32
C THR A 51 -50.95 -40.30 41.15
N TRP A 52 -51.79 -39.43 41.66
CA TRP A 52 -51.64 -38.00 41.51
C TRP A 52 -50.31 -37.47 42.11
N TRP A 53 -49.88 -38.04 43.24
CA TRP A 53 -48.61 -37.67 43.85
C TRP A 53 -47.38 -38.11 43.04
N ALA A 54 -47.43 -39.25 42.34
CA ALA A 54 -46.38 -39.68 41.46
C ALA A 54 -46.24 -38.73 40.23
N ARG A 55 -47.35 -38.27 39.65
CA ARG A 55 -47.37 -37.30 38.59
C ARG A 55 -46.81 -35.93 39.06
N ALA A 56 -47.15 -35.53 40.26
CA ALA A 56 -46.56 -34.31 40.85
C ALA A 56 -45.05 -34.46 41.07
N LEU A 57 -44.57 -35.62 41.51
CA LEU A 57 -43.15 -35.90 41.65
C LEU A 57 -42.41 -35.82 40.29
N TYR A 58 -42.98 -36.40 39.24
CA TYR A 58 -42.42 -36.29 37.88
C TYR A 58 -42.32 -34.83 37.42
N GLY A 59 -43.34 -34.01 37.64
CA GLY A 59 -43.31 -32.58 37.38
C GLY A 59 -42.16 -31.87 38.07
N VAL A 60 -41.98 -32.14 39.37
CA VAL A 60 -40.88 -31.56 40.17
C VAL A 60 -39.51 -32.03 39.63
N LEU A 61 -39.35 -33.30 39.27
CA LEU A 61 -38.09 -33.79 38.71
C LEU A 61 -37.75 -33.16 37.36
N VAL A 62 -38.75 -32.93 36.48
CA VAL A 62 -38.55 -32.25 35.22
C VAL A 62 -38.12 -30.80 35.43
N ILE A 63 -38.80 -30.07 36.34
CA ILE A 63 -38.45 -28.68 36.68
C ILE A 63 -37.03 -28.62 37.26
N LEU A 64 -36.67 -29.53 38.16
CA LEU A 64 -35.33 -29.58 38.76
C LEU A 64 -34.26 -29.87 37.70
N SER A 65 -34.54 -30.80 36.77
CA SER A 65 -33.63 -31.10 35.66
C SER A 65 -33.40 -29.93 34.74
N ILE A 66 -34.48 -29.20 34.37
CA ILE A 66 -34.38 -27.99 33.55
C ILE A 66 -33.58 -26.92 34.31
N TRP A 67 -33.87 -26.70 35.59
CA TRP A 67 -33.14 -25.73 36.43
C TRP A 67 -31.63 -26.06 36.51
N LEU A 68 -31.27 -27.31 36.71
CA LEU A 68 -29.87 -27.78 36.70
C LEU A 68 -29.18 -27.56 35.37
N LEU A 69 -29.86 -27.88 34.25
CA LEU A 69 -29.33 -27.67 32.92
C LEU A 69 -29.07 -26.19 32.62
N VAL A 70 -30.05 -25.31 32.95
CA VAL A 70 -29.91 -23.87 32.79
C VAL A 70 -28.76 -23.32 33.65
N LYS A 71 -28.68 -23.77 34.92
CA LYS A 71 -27.60 -23.39 35.83
C LYS A 71 -26.22 -23.82 35.31
N MET A 72 -26.08 -25.01 34.77
CA MET A 72 -24.82 -25.54 34.19
C MET A 72 -24.45 -24.73 32.94
N GLN A 73 -25.41 -24.48 32.04
CA GLN A 73 -25.18 -23.69 30.82
C GLN A 73 -24.79 -22.26 31.15
N THR A 74 -25.49 -21.61 32.07
CA THR A 74 -25.18 -20.25 32.48
C THR A 74 -23.78 -20.14 33.09
N LYS A 75 -23.37 -21.14 33.87
CA LYS A 75 -22.02 -21.19 34.44
C LYS A 75 -20.96 -21.29 33.33
N ARG A 76 -21.16 -22.22 32.37
CA ARG A 76 -20.23 -22.37 31.24
C ARG A 76 -20.13 -21.14 30.37
N LEU A 77 -21.26 -20.47 30.10
CA LEU A 77 -21.28 -19.21 29.34
C LEU A 77 -20.52 -18.10 30.04
N LYS A 78 -20.70 -17.96 31.37
CA LYS A 78 -19.96 -16.96 32.15
C LYS A 78 -18.45 -17.23 32.21
N GLU A 79 -18.05 -18.48 32.31
CA GLU A 79 -16.62 -18.88 32.27
C GLU A 79 -16.02 -18.55 30.91
N ARG A 80 -16.72 -18.93 29.81
CA ARG A 80 -16.25 -18.62 28.44
C ARG A 80 -16.24 -17.13 28.13
N GLN A 81 -17.21 -16.37 28.66
CA GLN A 81 -17.19 -14.93 28.51
C GLN A 81 -15.96 -14.29 29.18
N LYS A 82 -15.62 -14.71 30.41
CA LYS A 82 -14.42 -14.24 31.10
C LYS A 82 -13.12 -14.59 30.37
N GLU A 83 -13.07 -15.79 29.80
CA GLU A 83 -11.92 -16.24 29.00
C GLU A 83 -11.75 -15.34 27.75
N LEU A 84 -12.85 -15.13 27.01
CA LEU A 84 -12.85 -14.23 25.85
C LEU A 84 -12.52 -12.79 26.19
N GLU A 85 -13.05 -12.27 27.29
CA GLU A 85 -12.71 -10.93 27.78
C GLU A 85 -11.21 -10.82 28.06
N SER A 86 -10.62 -11.82 28.72
CA SER A 86 -9.18 -11.86 28.99
C SER A 86 -8.34 -11.98 27.71
N GLU A 87 -8.78 -12.81 26.74
CA GLU A 87 -8.10 -12.91 25.44
C GLU A 87 -8.16 -11.58 24.65
N VAL A 88 -9.32 -10.91 24.66
CA VAL A 88 -9.49 -9.60 24.01
C VAL A 88 -8.61 -8.53 24.68
N ASP A 89 -8.57 -8.50 26.01
CA ASP A 89 -7.74 -7.53 26.75
C ASP A 89 -6.25 -7.76 26.46
N ASN A 90 -5.80 -9.02 26.47
CA ASN A 90 -4.41 -9.36 26.13
C ASN A 90 -4.05 -8.99 24.69
N ALA A 91 -4.90 -9.36 23.72
CA ALA A 91 -4.70 -9.02 22.31
C ALA A 91 -4.71 -7.50 22.07
N THR A 92 -5.61 -6.78 22.76
CA THR A 92 -5.69 -5.32 22.67
C THR A 92 -4.44 -4.65 23.25
N SER A 93 -3.92 -5.18 24.37
CA SER A 93 -2.66 -4.68 24.96
C SER A 93 -1.48 -4.91 24.04
N GLU A 94 -1.37 -6.10 23.44
CA GLU A 94 -0.30 -6.42 22.48
C GLU A 94 -0.36 -5.53 21.23
N ILE A 95 -1.57 -5.34 20.66
CA ILE A 95 -1.76 -4.44 19.52
C ILE A 95 -1.36 -3.00 19.87
N ARG A 96 -1.66 -2.55 21.08
CA ARG A 96 -1.29 -1.21 21.53
C ARG A 96 0.23 -1.05 21.63
N GLU A 97 0.91 -2.02 22.24
CA GLU A 97 2.38 -2.01 22.32
C GLU A 97 3.04 -2.04 20.94
N GLN A 98 2.56 -2.90 20.04
CA GLN A 98 3.05 -2.94 18.65
C GLN A 98 2.81 -1.61 17.92
N LYS A 99 1.65 -0.99 18.12
CA LYS A 99 1.34 0.31 17.53
C LYS A 99 2.30 1.40 18.04
N GLU A 100 2.55 1.47 19.34
CA GLU A 100 3.48 2.44 19.94
C GLU A 100 4.91 2.24 19.40
N GLN A 101 5.37 0.99 19.27
CA GLN A 101 6.67 0.67 18.65
C GLN A 101 6.74 1.09 17.18
N ILE A 102 5.68 0.81 16.40
CA ILE A 102 5.61 1.21 14.99
C ILE A 102 5.63 2.75 14.86
N GLU A 103 4.92 3.47 15.71
CA GLU A 103 4.89 4.94 15.70
C GLU A 103 6.28 5.52 16.04
N GLU A 104 7.00 4.94 16.99
CA GLU A 104 8.36 5.34 17.35
C GLU A 104 9.34 5.10 16.19
N VAL A 105 9.37 3.90 15.63
CA VAL A 105 10.22 3.54 14.48
C VAL A 105 9.87 4.40 13.26
N HIS A 106 8.58 4.61 13.00
CA HIS A 106 8.14 5.46 11.88
C HIS A 106 8.64 6.89 12.02
N LYS A 107 8.57 7.44 13.23
CA LYS A 107 9.10 8.78 13.53
C LYS A 107 10.60 8.86 13.30
N GLU A 108 11.39 7.87 13.80
CA GLU A 108 12.83 7.82 13.61
C GLU A 108 13.23 7.76 12.13
N ILE A 109 12.50 6.93 11.35
CA ILE A 109 12.71 6.84 9.89
C ILE A 109 12.38 8.17 9.21
N THR A 110 11.27 8.81 9.58
CA THR A 110 10.86 10.09 8.99
C THR A 110 11.89 11.17 9.29
N ASP A 111 12.33 11.30 10.54
CA ASP A 111 13.36 12.27 10.96
C ASP A 111 14.68 12.04 10.19
N SER A 112 15.02 10.77 9.92
CA SER A 112 16.21 10.39 9.14
C SER A 112 16.08 10.77 7.66
N ILE A 113 14.90 10.60 7.07
CA ILE A 113 14.62 10.96 5.68
C ILE A 113 14.60 12.49 5.52
N ASP A 114 14.01 13.23 6.46
CA ASP A 114 14.00 14.70 6.46
C ASP A 114 15.44 15.26 6.60
N TYR A 115 16.31 14.55 7.33
CA TYR A 115 17.71 14.91 7.38
C TYR A 115 18.44 14.65 6.05
N ALA A 116 18.16 13.51 5.41
CA ALA A 116 18.70 13.19 4.08
C ALA A 116 18.22 14.20 3.02
N GLU A 117 16.97 14.66 3.09
CA GLU A 117 16.45 15.72 2.23
C GLU A 117 17.28 17.00 2.34
N ARG A 118 17.53 17.47 3.56
CA ARG A 118 18.34 18.67 3.80
C ARG A 118 19.75 18.52 3.26
N ILE A 119 20.37 17.34 3.40
CA ILE A 119 21.68 17.06 2.81
C ILE A 119 21.58 17.16 1.28
N GLN A 120 20.62 16.46 0.65
CA GLN A 120 20.47 16.47 -0.79
C GLN A 120 20.26 17.88 -1.34
N PHE A 121 19.36 18.66 -0.71
CA PHE A 121 19.11 20.04 -1.12
C PHE A 121 20.33 20.94 -0.99
N SER A 122 21.28 20.66 -0.11
CA SER A 122 22.53 21.43 0.02
C SER A 122 23.49 21.26 -1.16
N PHE A 123 23.29 20.22 -1.98
CA PHE A 123 24.06 19.98 -3.21
C PHE A 123 23.40 20.57 -4.45
N LEU A 124 22.12 20.93 -4.37
CA LEU A 124 21.43 21.53 -5.52
C LEU A 124 21.85 22.98 -5.74
N ALA A 125 21.77 23.44 -6.97
CA ALA A 125 22.06 24.82 -7.29
C ALA A 125 21.10 25.78 -6.54
N THR A 126 21.65 26.81 -5.91
CA THR A 126 20.83 27.79 -5.19
C THR A 126 20.15 28.76 -6.14
N LYS A 127 19.01 29.33 -5.71
CA LYS A 127 18.30 30.35 -6.49
C LYS A 127 19.17 31.59 -6.76
N GLU A 128 19.98 31.96 -5.78
CA GLU A 128 20.90 33.10 -5.87
C GLU A 128 21.91 32.88 -6.99
N MET A 129 22.57 31.70 -7.00
CA MET A 129 23.53 31.31 -8.02
C MET A 129 22.91 31.29 -9.42
N LEU A 130 21.72 30.76 -9.56
CA LEU A 130 20.99 30.72 -10.83
C LEU A 130 20.60 32.14 -11.29
N ASN A 131 20.07 32.96 -10.38
CA ASN A 131 19.69 34.36 -10.69
C ASN A 131 20.88 35.22 -11.12
N GLU A 132 22.04 35.03 -10.52
CA GLU A 132 23.25 35.81 -10.85
C GLU A 132 23.82 35.42 -12.22
N ASN A 133 23.72 34.18 -12.63
CA ASN A 133 24.41 33.65 -13.81
C ASN A 133 23.49 33.38 -15.01
N LEU A 134 22.21 33.08 -14.78
CA LEU A 134 21.22 32.94 -15.85
C LEU A 134 20.40 34.22 -16.00
N GLY A 135 19.74 34.37 -17.12
CA GLY A 135 18.71 35.40 -17.28
C GLY A 135 17.39 34.97 -16.66
N GLU A 136 16.28 35.24 -17.33
CA GLU A 136 15.01 34.65 -16.93
C GLU A 136 15.08 33.13 -17.00
N HIS A 137 14.73 32.47 -15.91
CA HIS A 137 14.75 30.99 -15.81
C HIS A 137 13.72 30.51 -14.82
N PHE A 138 13.47 29.21 -14.84
CA PHE A 138 12.78 28.50 -13.77
C PHE A 138 13.37 27.09 -13.61
N VAL A 139 13.20 26.52 -12.42
CA VAL A 139 13.44 25.11 -12.13
C VAL A 139 12.12 24.50 -11.71
N PHE A 140 11.64 23.50 -12.45
CA PHE A 140 10.46 22.71 -12.09
C PHE A 140 10.95 21.39 -11.47
N PHE A 141 11.02 21.35 -10.14
CA PHE A 141 11.50 20.22 -9.38
C PHE A 141 10.43 19.77 -8.37
N ARG A 142 9.85 18.60 -8.62
CA ARG A 142 8.79 18.01 -7.78
C ARG A 142 9.05 16.53 -7.57
N PRO A 143 9.83 16.17 -6.55
CA PRO A 143 10.10 14.79 -6.19
C PRO A 143 8.82 13.99 -5.89
N GLN A 144 8.81 12.70 -6.21
CA GLN A 144 7.72 11.81 -5.88
C GLN A 144 7.73 11.45 -4.38
N ALA A 145 8.90 11.33 -3.79
CA ALA A 145 9.14 11.08 -2.36
C ALA A 145 9.82 12.32 -1.73
N VAL A 146 10.11 12.28 -0.45
CA VAL A 146 10.81 13.35 0.26
C VAL A 146 12.18 13.65 -0.38
N VAL A 147 12.88 12.60 -0.83
CA VAL A 147 14.17 12.67 -1.54
C VAL A 147 14.03 12.07 -2.94
N SER A 148 14.92 12.45 -3.87
CA SER A 148 14.81 12.13 -5.29
C SER A 148 16.09 11.56 -5.90
N GLY A 149 15.94 10.71 -6.94
CA GLY A 149 17.01 10.37 -7.88
C GLY A 149 17.34 11.54 -8.81
N ASP A 150 16.31 12.26 -9.23
CA ASP A 150 16.46 13.49 -10.01
C ASP A 150 17.21 14.58 -9.24
N PHE A 151 18.03 15.34 -9.95
CA PHE A 151 18.68 16.53 -9.42
C PHE A 151 18.97 17.56 -10.51
N TYR A 152 19.17 18.79 -10.07
CA TYR A 152 19.77 19.86 -10.88
C TYR A 152 20.95 20.46 -10.14
N TRP A 153 21.99 20.77 -10.89
CA TRP A 153 23.23 21.29 -10.35
C TRP A 153 23.75 22.41 -11.27
N ALA A 154 24.43 23.42 -10.72
CA ALA A 154 25.08 24.46 -11.52
C ALA A 154 26.29 25.00 -10.79
N ASP A 155 27.30 25.41 -11.56
CA ASP A 155 28.45 26.15 -11.03
C ASP A 155 29.18 26.87 -12.15
N LYS A 156 30.07 27.80 -11.76
CA LYS A 156 30.92 28.53 -12.66
C LYS A 156 32.22 27.79 -12.91
N LEU A 157 32.50 27.52 -14.17
CA LEU A 157 33.71 26.81 -14.58
C LEU A 157 34.95 27.73 -14.56
N SER A 158 36.14 27.14 -14.53
CA SER A 158 37.43 27.86 -14.48
C SER A 158 37.68 28.77 -15.71
N ASN A 159 37.07 28.49 -16.85
CA ASN A 159 37.11 29.30 -18.05
C ASN A 159 36.10 30.50 -18.04
N GLY A 160 35.27 30.61 -16.99
CA GLY A 160 34.25 31.65 -16.82
C GLY A 160 32.88 31.27 -17.34
N ASP A 161 32.71 30.13 -18.00
CA ASP A 161 31.40 29.64 -18.43
C ASP A 161 30.56 29.22 -17.23
N PHE A 162 29.25 29.25 -17.36
CA PHE A 162 28.31 28.79 -16.34
C PHE A 162 27.69 27.45 -16.77
N ALA A 163 27.99 26.39 -16.03
CA ALA A 163 27.49 25.03 -16.27
C ALA A 163 26.17 24.80 -15.51
N VAL A 164 25.23 24.19 -16.21
CA VAL A 164 23.97 23.67 -15.62
C VAL A 164 23.82 22.23 -16.00
N VAL A 165 23.59 21.38 -15.02
CA VAL A 165 23.30 19.95 -15.18
C VAL A 165 21.89 19.67 -14.73
N ASN A 166 21.19 18.86 -15.51
CA ASN A 166 19.91 18.26 -15.15
C ASN A 166 20.05 16.76 -15.32
N ALA A 167 19.74 15.98 -14.29
CA ALA A 167 20.01 14.54 -14.30
C ALA A 167 18.95 13.75 -13.51
N ASP A 168 18.78 12.50 -13.95
CA ASP A 168 18.02 11.46 -13.29
C ASP A 168 18.96 10.32 -12.90
N SER A 169 19.16 10.10 -11.62
CA SER A 169 20.01 9.03 -11.10
C SER A 169 19.25 7.72 -11.01
N THR A 170 19.95 6.60 -11.20
CA THR A 170 19.39 5.28 -11.00
C THR A 170 18.76 5.11 -9.61
N GLY A 171 17.48 4.73 -9.58
CA GLY A 171 16.72 4.48 -8.36
C GLY A 171 15.89 5.68 -7.89
N HIS A 172 14.99 5.43 -6.96
CA HIS A 172 14.10 6.46 -6.41
C HIS A 172 14.11 6.43 -4.87
N GLY A 173 13.58 7.47 -4.24
CA GLY A 173 13.62 7.60 -2.78
C GLY A 173 15.05 7.65 -2.25
N VAL A 174 15.32 7.06 -1.09
CA VAL A 174 16.63 7.14 -0.42
C VAL A 174 17.78 6.57 -1.26
N PRO A 175 17.68 5.39 -1.91
CA PRO A 175 18.74 4.92 -2.81
C PRO A 175 19.03 5.88 -3.96
N GLY A 176 18.00 6.43 -4.60
CA GLY A 176 18.15 7.42 -5.67
C GLY A 176 18.84 8.70 -5.17
N ALA A 177 18.48 9.17 -3.98
CA ALA A 177 19.11 10.35 -3.39
C ALA A 177 20.60 10.13 -3.07
N ILE A 178 21.00 8.96 -2.60
CA ILE A 178 22.40 8.61 -2.40
C ILE A 178 23.14 8.60 -3.74
N MET A 179 22.53 8.04 -4.78
CA MET A 179 23.09 8.04 -6.12
C MET A 179 23.21 9.46 -6.69
N SER A 180 22.23 10.35 -6.46
CA SER A 180 22.30 11.76 -6.92
C SER A 180 23.48 12.49 -6.29
N ILE A 181 23.70 12.34 -4.98
CA ILE A 181 24.85 12.94 -4.28
C ILE A 181 26.17 12.38 -4.82
N LEU A 182 26.27 11.07 -5.07
CA LEU A 182 27.45 10.44 -5.65
C LEU A 182 27.73 10.97 -7.06
N ASN A 183 26.69 11.14 -7.88
CA ASN A 183 26.78 11.67 -9.22
C ASN A 183 27.20 13.14 -9.24
N ILE A 184 26.63 13.98 -8.34
CA ILE A 184 27.05 15.37 -8.17
C ILE A 184 28.52 15.44 -7.77
N ALA A 185 28.95 14.67 -6.79
CA ALA A 185 30.33 14.63 -6.35
C ALA A 185 31.31 14.15 -7.46
N ALA A 186 30.86 13.31 -8.40
CA ALA A 186 31.66 12.93 -9.56
C ALA A 186 31.79 14.06 -10.57
N ILE A 187 30.71 14.83 -10.81
CA ILE A 187 30.72 16.03 -11.67
C ILE A 187 31.63 17.10 -11.07
N GLU A 188 31.44 17.47 -9.81
CA GLU A 188 32.26 18.47 -9.10
C GLU A 188 33.76 18.10 -9.17
N SER A 189 34.07 16.85 -8.92
CA SER A 189 35.45 16.40 -8.98
C SER A 189 36.07 16.40 -10.39
N ALA A 190 35.28 16.30 -11.45
CA ALA A 190 35.76 16.50 -12.82
C ALA A 190 36.06 17.98 -13.08
N ILE A 191 35.17 18.87 -12.60
CA ILE A 191 35.34 20.34 -12.72
C ILE A 191 36.53 20.83 -11.88
N GLU A 192 36.72 20.33 -10.66
CA GLU A 192 37.85 20.64 -9.79
C GLU A 192 39.21 20.27 -10.43
N GLN A 193 39.26 19.30 -11.34
CA GLN A 193 40.44 19.01 -12.17
C GLN A 193 40.69 20.04 -13.28
N GLY A 194 39.85 21.06 -13.40
CA GLY A 194 39.95 22.10 -14.43
C GLY A 194 39.28 21.76 -15.74
N LEU A 195 38.49 20.66 -15.80
CA LEU A 195 37.72 20.32 -17.00
C LEU A 195 36.58 21.33 -17.22
N THR A 196 36.49 21.86 -18.44
CA THR A 196 35.46 22.84 -18.82
C THR A 196 34.65 22.41 -20.03
N ASN A 197 35.08 21.33 -20.71
CA ASN A 197 34.35 20.76 -21.83
C ASN A 197 33.28 19.81 -21.31
N PRO A 198 31.97 19.97 -21.66
CA PRO A 198 30.87 19.12 -21.20
C PRO A 198 31.08 17.63 -21.42
N ALA A 199 31.66 17.23 -22.57
CA ALA A 199 31.91 15.85 -22.87
C ALA A 199 33.03 15.25 -22.00
N GLU A 200 34.10 16.00 -21.74
CA GLU A 200 35.18 15.59 -20.85
C GLU A 200 34.70 15.46 -19.41
N ILE A 201 33.84 16.41 -18.96
CA ILE A 201 33.22 16.33 -17.63
C ILE A 201 32.42 15.04 -17.49
N PHE A 202 31.55 14.69 -18.45
CA PHE A 202 30.76 13.46 -18.39
C PHE A 202 31.63 12.20 -18.52
N ASN A 203 32.67 12.20 -19.33
CA ASN A 203 33.59 11.06 -19.45
C ASN A 203 34.35 10.81 -18.15
N GLU A 204 34.87 11.83 -17.48
CA GLU A 204 35.56 11.70 -16.21
C GLU A 204 34.58 11.33 -15.07
N SER A 205 33.39 11.94 -15.06
CA SER A 205 32.34 11.60 -14.09
C SER A 205 31.94 10.12 -14.21
N ARG A 206 31.69 9.62 -15.42
CA ARG A 206 31.39 8.21 -15.69
C ARG A 206 32.46 7.28 -15.16
N LYS A 207 33.72 7.57 -15.45
CA LYS A 207 34.85 6.79 -14.96
C LYS A 207 34.85 6.71 -13.43
N ARG A 208 34.65 7.82 -12.75
CA ARG A 208 34.61 7.90 -11.28
C ARG A 208 33.45 7.14 -10.68
N ILE A 209 32.25 7.25 -11.25
CA ILE A 209 31.05 6.53 -10.83
C ILE A 209 31.32 5.02 -10.91
N ILE A 210 31.81 4.53 -12.07
CA ILE A 210 32.14 3.13 -12.27
C ILE A 210 33.20 2.65 -11.29
N GLU A 211 34.25 3.42 -11.07
CA GLU A 211 35.35 3.06 -10.15
C GLU A 211 34.89 2.98 -8.69
N ARG A 212 34.01 3.88 -8.26
CA ARG A 212 33.46 3.89 -6.89
C ARG A 212 32.52 2.72 -6.65
N LEU A 213 31.64 2.40 -7.58
CA LEU A 213 30.66 1.33 -7.48
C LEU A 213 31.27 -0.07 -7.64
N LYS A 214 32.41 -0.20 -8.34
CA LYS A 214 33.15 -1.48 -8.43
C LYS A 214 33.81 -1.94 -7.14
N LYS A 215 33.98 -1.07 -6.14
CA LYS A 215 34.67 -1.39 -4.89
C LYS A 215 33.89 -2.26 -3.92
N ASP A 216 32.61 -2.53 -4.17
CA ASP A 216 31.76 -3.36 -3.31
C ASP A 216 31.94 -4.87 -3.52
N GLY A 217 32.78 -5.29 -4.50
CA GLY A 217 33.07 -6.70 -4.77
C GLY A 217 31.94 -7.48 -5.44
N SER A 218 30.86 -6.84 -5.85
CA SER A 218 29.80 -7.48 -6.62
C SER A 218 30.25 -7.71 -8.05
N GLU A 219 30.29 -8.98 -8.51
CA GLU A 219 30.53 -9.32 -9.94
C GLU A 219 29.46 -8.72 -10.86
N HIS A 220 28.33 -8.30 -10.29
CA HIS A 220 27.21 -7.65 -10.95
C HIS A 220 27.06 -6.20 -10.46
N GLY A 221 28.15 -5.43 -10.44
CA GLY A 221 28.07 -3.99 -10.21
C GLY A 221 26.94 -3.42 -11.06
N GLY A 222 25.89 -2.88 -10.42
CA GLY A 222 24.68 -2.47 -11.09
C GLY A 222 24.94 -1.54 -12.26
N GLN A 223 24.01 -1.46 -13.20
CA GLN A 223 24.06 -0.44 -14.26
C GLN A 223 23.71 0.94 -13.68
N ASP A 224 24.37 1.27 -12.53
CA ASP A 224 24.10 2.50 -11.82
C ASP A 224 24.84 3.67 -12.44
N GLY A 225 24.18 4.83 -12.43
CA GLY A 225 24.66 6.04 -13.04
C GLY A 225 23.58 7.11 -13.07
N MET A 226 23.60 7.92 -14.12
CA MET A 226 22.58 8.94 -14.37
C MET A 226 22.31 9.13 -15.84
N ASP A 227 21.06 9.40 -16.18
CA ASP A 227 20.65 9.98 -17.44
C ASP A 227 20.70 11.51 -17.29
N ALA A 228 21.52 12.19 -18.05
CA ALA A 228 21.84 13.60 -17.76
C ALA A 228 22.02 14.43 -19.03
N SER A 229 21.83 15.73 -18.86
CA SER A 229 22.29 16.73 -19.83
C SER A 229 23.07 17.83 -19.10
N ILE A 230 24.15 18.29 -19.71
CA ILE A 230 24.95 19.41 -19.27
C ILE A 230 24.98 20.47 -20.37
N VAL A 231 24.74 21.72 -20.00
CA VAL A 231 24.88 22.87 -20.85
C VAL A 231 25.79 23.87 -20.15
N CYS A 232 26.77 24.43 -20.88
CA CYS A 232 27.68 25.45 -20.38
C CYS A 232 27.51 26.70 -21.23
N PHE A 233 27.04 27.80 -20.61
CA PHE A 233 26.85 29.10 -21.26
C PHE A 233 28.11 29.93 -21.10
N ASN A 234 28.60 30.49 -22.19
CA ASN A 234 29.67 31.46 -22.11
C ASN A 234 29.22 32.77 -21.43
N ALA A 235 30.15 33.62 -21.04
CA ALA A 235 29.87 34.81 -20.22
C ALA A 235 28.83 35.76 -20.81
N ASP A 236 28.81 35.93 -22.13
CA ASP A 236 27.86 36.82 -22.84
C ASP A 236 26.59 36.09 -23.32
N LYS A 237 26.50 34.80 -23.06
CA LYS A 237 25.39 33.93 -23.46
C LYS A 237 25.10 33.90 -24.96
N SER A 238 26.12 34.16 -25.79
CA SER A 238 26.05 34.05 -27.24
C SER A 238 26.23 32.64 -27.75
N LYS A 239 26.80 31.76 -26.90
CA LYS A 239 27.08 30.37 -27.22
C LYS A 239 26.87 29.48 -26.02
N MET A 240 26.40 28.26 -26.27
CA MET A 240 26.44 27.18 -25.31
C MET A 240 27.22 26.00 -25.86
N SER A 241 28.04 25.35 -25.04
CA SER A 241 28.56 24.02 -25.26
C SER A 241 27.70 23.01 -24.47
N TYR A 242 27.58 21.78 -24.95
CA TYR A 242 26.68 20.80 -24.34
C TYR A 242 27.12 19.37 -24.55
N THR A 243 26.60 18.51 -23.68
CA THR A 243 26.59 17.04 -23.84
C THR A 243 25.31 16.50 -23.26
N ALA A 244 24.75 15.47 -23.89
CA ALA A 244 23.49 14.88 -23.50
C ALA A 244 23.59 13.35 -23.49
N ALA A 245 23.32 12.74 -22.34
CA ALA A 245 23.27 11.32 -22.08
C ALA A 245 21.83 10.93 -21.79
N GLN A 246 21.14 10.23 -22.70
CA GLN A 246 19.73 9.82 -22.64
C GLN A 246 18.72 10.99 -22.59
N ASN A 247 18.99 12.04 -21.83
CA ASN A 247 18.11 13.20 -21.67
C ASN A 247 18.34 14.24 -22.76
N PRO A 248 17.32 14.60 -23.57
CA PRO A 248 17.46 15.55 -24.66
C PRO A 248 17.58 17.01 -24.14
N ILE A 249 18.20 17.88 -24.95
CA ILE A 249 18.16 19.31 -24.75
C ILE A 249 17.28 19.93 -25.86
N TRP A 250 16.39 20.83 -25.49
CA TRP A 250 15.54 21.54 -26.45
C TRP A 250 15.88 23.01 -26.48
N VAL A 251 15.97 23.55 -27.66
CA VAL A 251 16.09 24.97 -27.89
C VAL A 251 14.85 25.43 -28.65
N ILE A 252 14.16 26.44 -28.14
CA ILE A 252 13.06 27.08 -28.85
C ILE A 252 13.54 28.40 -29.40
N ARG A 253 13.47 28.55 -30.73
CA ARG A 253 13.87 29.71 -31.48
C ARG A 253 12.74 30.11 -32.40
N ASN A 254 12.27 31.38 -32.31
CA ASN A 254 11.19 31.92 -33.15
C ASN A 254 9.92 31.03 -33.20
N GLY A 255 9.58 30.34 -32.09
CA GLY A 255 8.43 29.46 -32.02
C GLY A 255 8.65 28.05 -32.61
N GLU A 256 9.86 27.71 -32.99
CA GLU A 256 10.24 26.40 -33.48
C GLU A 256 11.12 25.67 -32.45
N LEU A 257 10.85 24.37 -32.23
CA LEU A 257 11.60 23.54 -31.29
C LEU A 257 12.72 22.80 -32.04
N ILE A 258 13.95 23.09 -31.69
CA ILE A 258 15.17 22.42 -32.12
C ILE A 258 15.55 21.41 -31.03
N ALA A 259 15.45 20.12 -31.33
CA ALA A 259 15.80 19.07 -30.37
C ALA A 259 17.23 18.57 -30.61
N ILE A 260 18.10 18.80 -29.64
CA ILE A 260 19.43 18.17 -29.58
C ILE A 260 19.23 16.75 -29.05
N LYS A 261 19.59 15.78 -29.91
CA LYS A 261 19.41 14.37 -29.56
C LYS A 261 20.52 13.91 -28.60
N PRO A 262 20.16 13.18 -27.52
CA PRO A 262 21.16 12.64 -26.63
C PRO A 262 21.85 11.41 -27.21
N GLU A 263 23.02 11.10 -26.69
CA GLU A 263 23.64 9.80 -26.85
C GLU A 263 22.85 8.74 -26.06
N LYS A 264 22.75 7.52 -26.61
CA LYS A 264 21.92 6.45 -26.02
C LYS A 264 22.72 5.64 -25.00
N MET A 265 23.36 6.29 -24.08
CA MET A 265 24.09 5.69 -22.97
C MET A 265 24.04 6.62 -21.75
N PRO A 266 23.94 6.09 -20.52
CA PRO A 266 23.99 6.87 -19.31
C PRO A 266 25.42 7.29 -18.96
N VAL A 267 25.55 8.26 -18.05
CA VAL A 267 26.81 8.58 -17.37
C VAL A 267 26.97 7.57 -16.23
N GLY A 268 27.43 6.37 -16.57
CA GLY A 268 27.52 5.23 -15.66
C GLY A 268 27.97 3.97 -16.37
N LYS A 269 27.76 2.82 -15.71
CA LYS A 269 28.07 1.50 -16.27
C LYS A 269 27.06 1.15 -17.39
N HIS A 270 27.57 0.82 -18.57
CA HIS A 270 26.78 0.44 -19.74
C HIS A 270 27.61 -0.42 -20.69
N ASP A 271 26.96 -1.15 -21.61
CA ASP A 271 27.66 -1.99 -22.62
C ASP A 271 28.57 -1.16 -23.54
N HIS A 272 28.28 0.11 -23.70
CA HIS A 272 29.05 1.08 -24.48
C HIS A 272 29.84 2.07 -23.62
N ASP A 273 30.15 1.76 -22.35
CA ASP A 273 30.83 2.66 -21.41
C ASP A 273 32.29 2.98 -21.83
N HIS A 274 32.84 2.22 -22.77
CA HIS A 274 34.15 2.45 -23.41
C HIS A 274 34.10 3.52 -24.53
N VAL A 275 32.91 3.85 -25.03
CA VAL A 275 32.71 4.90 -26.04
C VAL A 275 32.67 6.25 -25.35
N PRO A 276 33.53 7.23 -25.70
CA PRO A 276 33.48 8.54 -25.08
C PRO A 276 32.20 9.30 -25.51
N PHE A 277 31.70 10.14 -24.57
CA PHE A 277 30.69 11.13 -24.93
C PHE A 277 31.28 12.16 -25.90
N ASN A 278 30.45 12.65 -26.82
CA ASN A 278 30.75 13.74 -27.70
C ASN A 278 29.98 14.99 -27.23
N GLY A 279 30.67 16.12 -27.29
CA GLY A 279 30.04 17.41 -27.06
C GLY A 279 29.64 18.09 -28.34
N GLY A 280 28.82 19.10 -28.23
CA GLY A 280 28.48 19.98 -29.29
C GLY A 280 28.51 21.46 -28.82
N GLU A 281 28.44 22.37 -29.78
CA GLU A 281 28.28 23.78 -29.55
C GLU A 281 27.03 24.28 -30.29
N PHE A 282 26.39 25.29 -29.73
CA PHE A 282 25.20 25.88 -30.29
C PHE A 282 25.28 27.40 -30.15
N ASP A 283 25.22 28.12 -31.25
CA ASP A 283 25.18 29.59 -31.24
C ASP A 283 23.80 30.06 -30.82
N LEU A 284 23.73 30.79 -29.72
CA LEU A 284 22.49 31.31 -29.14
C LEU A 284 22.15 32.68 -29.74
N GLN A 285 20.87 32.93 -29.90
CA GLN A 285 20.30 34.21 -30.34
C GLN A 285 19.43 34.83 -29.26
N LYS A 286 19.29 36.12 -29.25
CA LYS A 286 18.40 36.80 -28.32
C LYS A 286 16.96 36.27 -28.47
N GLY A 287 16.38 35.76 -27.39
CA GLY A 287 15.03 35.19 -27.36
C GLY A 287 15.00 33.65 -27.46
N ASP A 288 16.14 33.02 -27.65
CA ASP A 288 16.22 31.57 -27.53
C ASP A 288 15.90 31.11 -26.11
N GLN A 289 15.17 30.01 -25.99
CA GLN A 289 14.86 29.36 -24.71
C GLN A 289 15.46 27.94 -24.70
N VAL A 290 16.25 27.68 -23.69
CA VAL A 290 16.91 26.35 -23.56
C VAL A 290 16.23 25.58 -22.44
N TYR A 291 15.82 24.34 -22.73
CA TYR A 291 15.20 23.43 -21.75
C TYR A 291 16.05 22.16 -21.64
N THR A 292 16.38 21.83 -20.42
CA THR A 292 16.91 20.53 -20.03
C THR A 292 15.85 19.82 -19.18
N LEU A 293 15.67 18.54 -19.35
CA LEU A 293 14.59 17.82 -18.66
C LEU A 293 15.00 16.38 -18.39
N THR A 294 14.46 15.83 -17.30
CA THR A 294 14.42 14.38 -17.02
C THR A 294 13.11 13.79 -17.55
N ASP A 295 12.93 12.50 -17.44
CA ASP A 295 11.71 11.83 -17.88
C ASP A 295 10.56 11.91 -16.84
N GLY A 296 10.82 12.39 -15.63
CA GLY A 296 9.85 12.40 -14.52
C GLY A 296 8.51 13.06 -14.87
N PHE A 297 8.52 14.20 -15.59
CA PHE A 297 7.28 14.84 -16.02
C PHE A 297 6.54 14.04 -17.10
N GLN A 298 7.25 13.60 -18.12
CA GLN A 298 6.63 12.85 -19.24
C GLN A 298 6.14 11.46 -18.82
N ASP A 299 6.73 10.89 -17.81
CA ASP A 299 6.41 9.57 -17.28
C ASP A 299 5.34 9.60 -16.18
N GLN A 300 4.90 10.81 -15.76
CA GLN A 300 3.80 10.96 -14.82
C GLN A 300 2.51 10.31 -15.36
N PHE A 301 2.01 9.33 -14.62
CA PHE A 301 0.71 8.70 -14.89
C PHE A 301 -0.44 9.60 -14.47
N GLY A 302 -1.50 9.64 -15.27
CA GLY A 302 -2.71 10.40 -14.94
C GLY A 302 -3.63 10.63 -16.12
N GLY A 303 -4.41 11.71 -16.02
CA GLY A 303 -5.43 12.06 -17.00
C GLY A 303 -6.60 11.08 -17.08
N PRO A 304 -7.60 11.32 -17.95
CA PRO A 304 -8.85 10.53 -17.98
C PRO A 304 -8.68 9.04 -18.28
N LYS A 305 -7.51 8.64 -18.79
CA LYS A 305 -7.21 7.25 -19.19
C LYS A 305 -6.09 6.61 -18.35
N GLY A 306 -5.59 7.28 -17.29
CA GLY A 306 -4.51 6.79 -16.44
C GLY A 306 -3.23 6.43 -17.21
N LYS A 307 -2.85 7.22 -18.22
CA LYS A 307 -1.66 6.97 -19.07
C LYS A 307 -0.54 7.95 -18.73
N LYS A 308 0.70 7.60 -19.14
CA LYS A 308 1.83 8.54 -19.08
C LYS A 308 1.53 9.80 -19.90
N PHE A 309 2.07 10.95 -19.46
CA PHE A 309 1.94 12.23 -20.17
C PHE A 309 2.57 12.19 -21.55
N MET A 310 3.71 11.52 -21.69
CA MET A 310 4.48 11.27 -22.91
C MET A 310 5.25 12.48 -23.43
N ILE A 311 6.48 12.22 -23.92
CA ILE A 311 7.40 13.24 -24.44
C ILE A 311 6.81 14.07 -25.59
N LYS A 312 5.98 13.47 -26.44
CA LYS A 312 5.35 14.19 -27.56
C LYS A 312 4.44 15.29 -27.05
N LYS A 313 3.59 14.97 -26.06
CA LYS A 313 2.65 15.92 -25.45
C LYS A 313 3.42 17.01 -24.71
N MET A 314 4.52 16.64 -24.01
CA MET A 314 5.38 17.61 -23.33
C MET A 314 5.97 18.61 -24.31
N ARG A 315 6.49 18.17 -25.46
CA ARG A 315 7.00 19.05 -26.52
C ARG A 315 5.94 20.03 -27.04
N GLU A 316 4.78 19.51 -27.41
CA GLU A 316 3.64 20.30 -27.89
C GLU A 316 3.22 21.33 -26.85
N TYR A 317 3.19 20.94 -25.58
CA TYR A 317 2.79 21.83 -24.50
C TYR A 317 3.82 22.93 -24.23
N VAL A 318 5.11 22.59 -24.09
CA VAL A 318 6.18 23.56 -23.86
C VAL A 318 6.24 24.57 -25.04
N LEU A 319 6.12 24.11 -26.28
CA LEU A 319 6.07 24.97 -27.44
C LEU A 319 4.87 25.93 -27.42
N SER A 320 3.70 25.43 -26.98
CA SER A 320 2.47 26.25 -26.92
C SER A 320 2.55 27.39 -25.91
N ILE A 321 3.36 27.26 -24.85
CA ILE A 321 3.53 28.27 -23.79
C ILE A 321 4.83 29.08 -23.93
N SER A 322 5.67 28.78 -24.90
CA SER A 322 6.99 29.42 -25.07
C SER A 322 6.95 30.93 -25.32
N HIS A 323 5.80 31.49 -25.70
CA HIS A 323 5.59 32.92 -25.88
C HIS A 323 5.35 33.66 -24.54
N LEU A 324 5.16 32.94 -23.44
CA LEU A 324 4.96 33.49 -22.09
C LEU A 324 6.31 33.75 -21.40
N SER A 325 6.31 34.56 -20.33
CA SER A 325 7.48 34.72 -19.45
C SER A 325 7.84 33.40 -18.76
N MET A 326 9.09 33.25 -18.33
CA MET A 326 9.54 32.02 -17.63
C MET A 326 8.71 31.73 -16.37
N GLN A 327 8.27 32.78 -15.64
CA GLN A 327 7.40 32.61 -14.48
C GLN A 327 6.00 32.12 -14.84
N GLU A 328 5.41 32.60 -15.92
CA GLU A 328 4.11 32.12 -16.41
C GLU A 328 4.21 30.68 -16.94
N GLN A 329 5.29 30.35 -17.63
CA GLN A 329 5.55 29.00 -18.09
C GLN A 329 5.65 28.01 -16.92
N TYR A 330 6.36 28.38 -15.85
CA TYR A 330 6.40 27.57 -14.61
C TYR A 330 5.00 27.33 -14.05
N GLN A 331 4.19 28.39 -13.93
CA GLN A 331 2.82 28.27 -13.41
C GLN A 331 1.95 27.34 -14.29
N LYS A 332 2.08 27.43 -15.60
CA LYS A 332 1.36 26.59 -16.56
C LYS A 332 1.80 25.14 -16.51
N LEU A 333 3.08 24.87 -16.36
CA LEU A 333 3.60 23.52 -16.17
C LEU A 333 3.11 22.94 -14.86
N ASP A 334 3.10 23.73 -13.79
CA ASP A 334 2.61 23.33 -12.48
C ASP A 334 1.11 23.00 -12.48
N GLU A 335 0.31 23.84 -13.14
CA GLU A 335 -1.12 23.62 -13.32
C GLU A 335 -1.40 22.33 -14.09
N VAL A 336 -0.70 22.11 -15.21
CA VAL A 336 -0.88 20.90 -16.03
C VAL A 336 -0.42 19.65 -15.30
N PHE A 337 0.70 19.69 -14.61
CA PHE A 337 1.22 18.57 -13.83
C PHE A 337 0.24 18.17 -12.71
N SER A 338 -0.26 19.15 -11.96
CA SER A 338 -1.20 18.95 -10.86
C SER A 338 -2.55 18.40 -11.34
N ASN A 339 -3.04 18.88 -12.48
CA ASN A 339 -4.30 18.41 -13.07
C ASN A 339 -4.17 17.06 -13.79
N TRP A 340 -2.93 16.66 -14.20
CA TRP A 340 -2.68 15.37 -14.83
C TRP A 340 -2.61 14.24 -13.81
N LYS A 341 -2.05 14.52 -12.65
CA LYS A 341 -1.94 13.57 -11.53
C LYS A 341 -3.29 13.29 -10.87
#